data_663a153c3950ef1d2556b35886f87c2f
#
_entry.id   663a153c3950ef1d2556b35886f87c2f
#
_cell.length_a   1.000
_cell.length_b   1.000
_cell.length_c   1.000
_cell.angle_alpha   90.00
_cell.angle_beta   90.00
_cell.angle_gamma   90.00
#
_symmetry.space_group_name_H-M   'P 1'
#
loop_
_entity.id
_entity.type
_entity.pdbx_description
1 polymer ?
#
loop_
_entity_poly.entity_id
_entity_poly.type
_entity_poly.pdbx_seq_one_letter_code
_entity_poly.pdbx_strand_id
1 'polypeptide(L)' 'MGKGQKLYKKAKSVIPGGTMLLSKRPEMFLPELWPSYFSKAKGCSVWDLEGNELIDMSIMGIGTNTLGYGNDTVDAAV' A
#
# COMPACT_ATOMS: atom_id res chain seq x y z
N MET A 1 -1.29 2.44 -18.10
CA MET A 1 -1.62 1.84 -16.79
C MET A 1 -0.33 1.44 -16.08
N GLY A 2 -0.15 1.87 -14.82
CA GLY A 2 1.06 1.59 -14.07
C GLY A 2 1.18 0.15 -13.59
N LYS A 3 2.35 -0.18 -13.03
CA LYS A 3 2.61 -1.54 -12.53
C LYS A 3 1.67 -1.95 -11.41
N GLY A 4 1.32 -0.99 -10.51
CA GLY A 4 0.39 -1.25 -9.42
C GLY A 4 -1.01 -1.60 -9.93
N GLN A 5 -1.49 -0.88 -10.92
CA GLN A 5 -2.80 -1.15 -11.52
C GLN A 5 -2.83 -2.48 -12.25
N LYS A 6 -1.75 -2.84 -12.95
CA LYS A 6 -1.64 -4.15 -13.61
C LYS A 6 -1.65 -5.28 -12.57
N LEU A 7 -0.92 -5.09 -11.47
CA LEU A 7 -0.87 -6.08 -10.41
C LEU A 7 -2.24 -6.23 -9.73
N TYR A 8 -2.95 -5.12 -9.52
CA TYR A 8 -4.30 -5.15 -8.94
C TYR A 8 -5.28 -5.92 -9.84
N LYS A 9 -5.19 -5.70 -11.14
CA LYS A 9 -6.02 -6.44 -12.09
C LYS A 9 -5.77 -7.94 -11.98
N LYS A 10 -4.49 -8.35 -11.87
CA LYS A 10 -4.13 -9.75 -11.63
C LYS A 10 -4.62 -10.24 -10.28
N ALA A 11 -4.45 -9.44 -9.24
CA ALA A 11 -4.87 -9.80 -7.89
C ALA A 11 -6.36 -10.09 -7.80
N LYS A 12 -7.20 -9.35 -8.53
CA LYS A 12 -8.64 -9.60 -8.55
C LYS A 12 -9.02 -10.96 -9.10
N SER A 13 -8.14 -11.61 -9.88
CA SER A 13 -8.40 -12.94 -10.39
C SER A 13 -8.10 -14.06 -9.38
N VAL A 14 -7.31 -13.76 -8.34
CA VAL A 14 -6.88 -14.77 -7.36
C VAL A 14 -7.30 -14.43 -5.92
N ILE A 15 -7.56 -13.15 -5.63
CA ILE A 15 -7.98 -12.68 -4.31
C ILE A 15 -9.38 -12.08 -4.44
N PRO A 16 -10.40 -12.59 -3.73
CA PRO A 16 -11.72 -11.96 -3.75
C PRO A 16 -11.63 -10.48 -3.40
N GLY A 17 -12.04 -9.62 -4.35
CA GLY A 17 -11.96 -8.17 -4.20
C GLY A 17 -10.59 -7.56 -4.40
N GLY A 18 -9.54 -8.35 -4.66
CA GLY A 18 -8.19 -7.86 -4.98
C GLY A 18 -7.36 -7.44 -3.79
N THR A 19 -7.97 -7.09 -2.67
CA THR A 19 -7.31 -6.75 -1.42
C THR A 19 -8.11 -7.31 -0.25
N MET A 20 -7.48 -7.31 0.93
CA MET A 20 -8.09 -7.83 2.13
C MET A 20 -9.27 -6.98 2.63
N LEU A 21 -9.22 -5.66 2.44
CA LEU A 21 -10.20 -4.73 3.00
C LEU A 21 -10.95 -3.98 1.91
N LEU A 22 -12.28 -3.93 2.02
CA LEU A 22 -13.12 -3.20 1.08
C LEU A 22 -12.72 -1.72 0.99
N SER A 23 -12.47 -1.07 2.14
CA SER A 23 -12.13 0.36 2.19
C SER A 23 -10.78 0.70 1.58
N LYS A 24 -9.96 -0.30 1.25
CA LYS A 24 -8.63 -0.09 0.67
C LYS A 24 -8.57 -0.41 -0.81
N ARG A 25 -9.68 -0.78 -1.42
CA ARG A 25 -9.71 -1.06 -2.87
C ARG A 25 -9.48 0.24 -3.65
N PRO A 26 -8.67 0.20 -4.73
CA PRO A 26 -8.44 1.39 -5.55
C PRO A 26 -9.70 2.07 -6.06
N GLU A 27 -10.78 1.32 -6.28
CA GLU A 27 -12.06 1.88 -6.73
C GLU A 27 -12.66 2.86 -5.72
N MET A 28 -12.25 2.78 -4.46
CA MET A 28 -12.69 3.73 -3.44
C MET A 28 -11.99 5.08 -3.53
N PHE A 29 -11.00 5.20 -4.41
CA PHE A 29 -10.17 6.40 -4.60
C PHE A 29 -10.16 6.78 -6.08
N LEU A 30 -9.01 6.57 -6.75
CA LEU A 30 -8.84 6.84 -8.18
C LEU A 30 -8.29 5.58 -8.85
N PRO A 31 -9.16 4.71 -9.37
CA PRO A 31 -8.75 3.35 -9.79
C PRO A 31 -7.60 3.31 -10.79
N GLU A 32 -7.52 4.29 -11.69
CA GLU A 32 -6.46 4.33 -12.70
C GLU A 32 -5.23 5.12 -12.26
N LEU A 33 -5.36 5.97 -11.24
CA LEU A 33 -4.29 6.88 -10.80
C LEU A 33 -3.81 6.59 -9.38
N TRP A 34 -4.60 5.88 -8.57
CA TRP A 34 -4.24 5.55 -7.20
C TRP A 34 -3.13 4.49 -7.17
N PRO A 35 -2.06 4.67 -6.39
CA PRO A 35 -1.04 3.63 -6.26
C PRO A 35 -1.61 2.45 -5.48
N SER A 36 -1.91 1.37 -6.19
CA SER A 36 -2.59 0.21 -5.60
C SER A 36 -1.73 -0.55 -4.61
N TYR A 37 -0.41 -0.53 -4.77
CA TYR A 37 0.53 -1.27 -3.93
C TYR A 37 1.81 -0.50 -3.72
N PHE A 38 2.52 -0.81 -2.62
CA PHE A 38 3.84 -0.26 -2.32
C PHE A 38 4.91 -1.32 -2.58
N SER A 39 6.09 -0.89 -3.03
CA SER A 39 7.27 -1.74 -3.07
C SER A 39 7.98 -1.76 -1.72
N LYS A 40 7.95 -0.64 -0.99
CA LYS A 40 8.49 -0.55 0.37
C LYS A 40 7.86 0.61 1.11
N ALA A 41 8.00 0.60 2.44
CA ALA A 41 7.54 1.68 3.30
C ALA A 41 8.51 1.85 4.47
N LYS A 42 8.78 3.10 4.86
CA LYS A 42 9.69 3.43 5.97
C LYS A 42 9.25 4.75 6.60
N GLY A 43 9.03 4.77 7.91
CA GLY A 43 8.50 5.95 8.59
C GLY A 43 7.14 6.34 8.03
N CYS A 44 7.02 7.53 7.48
CA CYS A 44 5.82 7.98 6.78
C CYS A 44 5.98 7.99 5.26
N SER A 45 7.10 7.50 4.76
CA SER A 45 7.35 7.43 3.32
C SER A 45 6.98 6.05 2.78
N VAL A 46 6.36 6.04 1.60
CA VAL A 46 6.05 4.82 0.87
C VAL A 46 6.51 4.98 -0.57
N TRP A 47 6.86 3.87 -1.21
CA TRP A 47 7.29 3.87 -2.61
C TRP A 47 6.34 2.98 -3.39
N ASP A 48 5.81 3.51 -4.50
CA ASP A 48 4.97 2.71 -5.37
C ASP A 48 5.81 1.72 -6.19
N LEU A 49 5.17 0.93 -7.05
CA LEU A 49 5.88 -0.09 -7.83
C LEU A 49 6.72 0.51 -8.96
N GLU A 50 6.62 1.82 -9.19
CA GLU A 50 7.39 2.55 -10.20
C GLU A 50 8.54 3.32 -9.57
N GLY A 51 8.72 3.20 -8.25
CA GLY A 51 9.82 3.84 -7.53
C GLY A 51 9.55 5.28 -7.07
N ASN A 52 8.33 5.78 -7.23
CA ASN A 52 7.99 7.13 -6.75
C ASN A 52 7.82 7.12 -5.24
N GLU A 53 8.47 8.06 -4.56
CA GLU A 53 8.32 8.25 -3.12
C GLU A 53 7.09 9.12 -2.84
N LEU A 54 6.26 8.68 -1.89
CA LEU A 54 5.05 9.37 -1.48
C LEU A 54 5.03 9.47 0.04
N ILE A 55 4.32 10.47 0.56
CA ILE A 55 4.09 10.61 2.00
C ILE A 55 2.73 9.99 2.32
N ASP A 56 2.72 9.04 3.25
CA ASP A 56 1.47 8.43 3.69
C ASP A 56 0.81 9.32 4.74
N MET A 57 -0.29 9.94 4.36
CA MET A 57 -1.09 10.81 5.24
C MET A 57 -2.31 10.09 5.78
N SER A 58 -2.40 8.78 5.59
CA SER A 58 -3.54 7.96 6.04
C SER A 58 -3.29 7.39 7.44
N ILE A 59 -4.11 6.44 7.85
CA ILE A 59 -4.02 5.82 9.17
C ILE A 59 -3.07 4.60 9.22
N MET A 60 -2.26 4.41 8.21
CA MET A 60 -1.18 3.41 8.18
C MET A 60 -1.61 2.03 8.71
N GLY A 61 -2.46 1.35 7.96
CA GLY A 61 -2.94 0.02 8.35
C GLY A 61 -3.94 0.08 9.50
N ILE A 62 -4.81 1.08 9.49
CA ILE A 62 -5.86 1.28 10.49
C ILE A 62 -5.24 1.45 11.89
N GLY A 63 -4.21 2.31 11.96
CA GLY A 63 -3.56 2.66 13.23
C GLY A 63 -2.58 1.62 13.77
N THR A 64 -2.30 0.55 13.02
CA THR A 64 -1.38 -0.49 13.51
C THR A 64 0.08 -0.05 13.48
N ASN A 65 0.43 0.94 12.65
CA ASN A 65 1.80 1.42 12.49
C ASN A 65 2.01 2.77 13.18
N THR A 66 1.74 2.84 14.47
CA THR A 66 1.81 4.09 15.24
C THR A 66 3.21 4.70 15.29
N LEU A 67 4.27 3.89 15.12
CA LEU A 67 5.66 4.35 15.06
C LEU A 67 6.13 4.59 13.63
N GLY A 68 5.24 4.49 12.65
CA GLY A 68 5.59 4.53 11.25
C GLY A 68 5.95 3.15 10.72
N TYR A 69 6.13 3.07 9.40
CA TYR A 69 6.47 1.80 8.76
C TYR A 69 7.93 1.41 9.03
N GLY A 70 8.18 0.10 9.14
CA GLY A 70 9.53 -0.43 9.15
C GLY A 70 10.42 0.12 10.27
N ASN A 71 9.88 0.31 11.48
CA ASN A 71 10.66 0.80 12.61
C ASN A 71 11.77 -0.19 12.95
N ASP A 72 13.03 0.25 12.89
CA ASP A 72 14.19 -0.63 13.03
C ASP A 72 14.25 -1.32 14.39
N THR A 73 13.90 -0.63 15.46
CA THR A 73 13.93 -1.20 16.81
C THR A 73 12.91 -2.33 16.96
N VAL A 74 11.69 -2.10 16.43
CA VAL A 74 10.63 -3.12 16.47
C VAL A 74 10.98 -4.30 15.57
N ASP A 75 11.45 -4.03 14.36
CA ASP A 75 11.83 -5.07 13.41
C ASP A 75 12.96 -5.94 13.96
N ALA A 76 13.94 -5.34 14.63
CA ALA A 76 15.06 -6.09 15.25
C ALA A 76 14.59 -6.98 16.39
N ALA A 77 13.51 -6.61 17.08
CA ALA A 77 12.96 -7.41 18.19
C ALA A 77 12.15 -8.61 17.71
N VAL A 78 11.62 -8.55 16.48
CA VAL A 78 10.82 -9.63 15.90
C VAL A 78 11.74 -10.60 15.16
#